data_91e67d27131eca04e52f34def1717e87
#
_entry.id   91e67d27131eca04e52f34def1717e87
#
_cell.length_a   1.000
_cell.length_b   1.000
_cell.length_c   1.000
_cell.angle_alpha   90.00
_cell.angle_beta   90.00
_cell.angle_gamma   90.00
#
_symmetry.space_group_name_H-M   'P 1'
#
loop_
_entity.id
_entity.type
_entity.pdbx_description
1 polymer ?
#
loop_
_entity_poly.entity_id
_entity_poly.type
_entity_poly.pdbx_seq_one_letter_code
_entity_poly.pdbx_strand_id
1 'polypeptide(L)'
;MAASIAKQRVSLMQQVAGAMGKAPTPAASFYTVPWVETPVPFSVPPCDPMPAAELDKLVLESAQQEGVKEDLIRGVIAQESGARPCAVSWKGAQGLMQLMPATSEQFGVKDPFDPHQNVEAGTKLLKQLLTKYNNDVSLALAAYNAGEARVDKDGGVPQIPETQNYVNEIQSKLPKK
;
A
#
# COMPACT_ATOMS: atom_id res chain seq x y z
N MET A 1 -14.70 9.67 -5.47
CA MET A 1 -14.06 8.34 -5.34
C MET A 1 -14.86 7.19 -5.96
N ALA A 2 -16.17 7.10 -5.82
CA ALA A 2 -16.98 6.01 -6.42
C ALA A 2 -16.93 5.91 -7.96
N ALA A 3 -16.83 7.03 -8.68
CA ALA A 3 -16.77 7.07 -10.13
C ALA A 3 -15.48 6.49 -10.76
N SER A 4 -14.36 6.49 -10.01
CA SER A 4 -13.08 5.95 -10.48
C SER A 4 -13.06 4.42 -10.43
N ILE A 5 -13.64 3.84 -9.38
CA ILE A 5 -13.76 2.38 -9.20
C ILE A 5 -14.67 1.77 -10.27
N ALA A 6 -15.75 2.47 -10.63
CA ALA A 6 -16.67 2.03 -11.68
C ALA A 6 -15.98 1.99 -13.06
N LYS A 7 -15.13 2.97 -13.39
CA LYS A 7 -14.38 3.00 -14.65
C LYS A 7 -13.33 1.87 -14.73
N GLN A 8 -12.68 1.54 -13.63
CA GLN A 8 -11.72 0.42 -13.60
C GLN A 8 -12.41 -0.94 -13.79
N ARG A 9 -13.59 -1.15 -13.19
CA ARG A 9 -14.38 -2.37 -13.40
C ARG A 9 -14.82 -2.56 -14.84
N VAL A 10 -15.23 -1.50 -15.52
CA VAL A 10 -15.64 -1.54 -16.94
C VAL A 10 -14.44 -1.86 -17.83
N SER A 11 -13.26 -1.29 -17.56
CA SER A 11 -12.04 -1.56 -18.34
C SER A 11 -11.58 -3.01 -18.18
N LEU A 12 -11.64 -3.58 -16.97
CA LEU A 12 -11.29 -4.98 -16.72
C LEU A 12 -12.26 -5.95 -17.43
N MET A 13 -13.56 -5.67 -17.41
CA MET A 13 -14.57 -6.48 -18.11
C MET A 13 -14.40 -6.43 -19.63
N GLN A 14 -14.01 -5.29 -20.19
CA GLN A 14 -13.73 -5.19 -21.63
C GLN A 14 -12.46 -5.94 -22.05
N GLN A 15 -11.43 -5.99 -21.21
CA GLN A 15 -10.22 -6.77 -21.48
C GLN A 15 -10.49 -8.28 -21.43
N VAL A 16 -11.32 -8.74 -20.49
CA VAL A 16 -11.71 -10.16 -20.39
C VAL A 16 -12.61 -10.58 -21.56
N ALA A 17 -13.52 -9.71 -21.99
CA ALA A 17 -14.40 -9.99 -23.14
C ALA A 17 -13.62 -10.04 -24.49
N GLY A 18 -12.53 -9.28 -24.61
CA GLY A 18 -11.67 -9.30 -25.81
C GLY A 18 -10.77 -10.53 -25.91
N ALA A 19 -10.51 -11.23 -24.80
CA ALA A 19 -9.69 -12.43 -24.74
C ALA A 19 -10.47 -13.73 -25.05
N MET A 20 -11.80 -13.69 -25.07
CA MET A 20 -12.64 -14.82 -25.50
C MET A 20 -12.71 -14.85 -27.03
N GLY A 21 -11.63 -15.34 -27.64
CA GLY A 21 -11.60 -15.68 -29.05
C GLY A 21 -12.66 -16.72 -29.37
N LYS A 22 -13.28 -16.55 -30.56
CA LYS A 22 -14.26 -17.36 -31.23
C LYS A 22 -14.20 -18.84 -30.83
N ALA A 23 -15.27 -19.33 -30.25
CA ALA A 23 -15.42 -20.74 -29.88
C ALA A 23 -15.16 -21.68 -31.08
N PRO A 24 -14.37 -22.73 -30.92
CA PRO A 24 -14.24 -23.76 -31.94
C PRO A 24 -15.56 -24.51 -32.10
N THR A 25 -15.96 -24.76 -33.34
CA THR A 25 -17.13 -25.61 -33.70
C THR A 25 -16.96 -27.00 -33.12
N PRO A 26 -17.99 -27.61 -32.50
CA PRO A 26 -17.87 -28.93 -31.91
C PRO A 26 -17.82 -30.00 -32.98
N ALA A 27 -16.70 -30.72 -33.08
CA ALA A 27 -16.63 -32.01 -33.70
C ALA A 27 -16.86 -33.10 -32.63
N ALA A 28 -17.97 -33.81 -32.77
CA ALA A 28 -18.33 -35.12 -32.23
C ALA A 28 -17.93 -35.49 -30.79
N SER A 29 -18.99 -35.51 -29.95
CA SER A 29 -19.33 -36.58 -29.01
C SER A 29 -18.18 -37.27 -28.23
N PHE A 30 -18.10 -36.95 -26.93
CA PHE A 30 -18.02 -37.93 -25.84
C PHE A 30 -17.97 -37.16 -24.49
N TYR A 31 -18.92 -37.47 -23.61
CA TYR A 31 -19.15 -36.94 -22.28
C TYR A 31 -19.77 -35.52 -22.19
N THR A 32 -21.08 -35.49 -22.23
CA THR A 32 -21.85 -34.37 -21.67
C THR A 32 -21.77 -34.46 -20.15
N VAL A 33 -20.76 -33.79 -19.58
CA VAL A 33 -20.83 -33.39 -18.18
C VAL A 33 -21.77 -32.18 -18.18
N PRO A 34 -22.92 -32.20 -17.47
CA PRO A 34 -23.73 -30.99 -17.34
C PRO A 34 -22.88 -29.98 -16.58
N TRP A 35 -22.39 -28.94 -17.26
CA TRP A 35 -21.86 -27.74 -16.63
C TRP A 35 -23.02 -27.05 -15.92
N VAL A 36 -23.21 -27.37 -14.67
CA VAL A 36 -23.99 -26.50 -13.79
C VAL A 36 -23.13 -25.27 -13.61
N GLU A 37 -23.39 -24.24 -14.40
CA GLU A 37 -22.88 -22.90 -14.13
C GLU A 37 -23.54 -22.38 -12.86
N THR A 38 -23.08 -22.86 -11.71
CA THR A 38 -23.29 -22.11 -10.48
C THR A 38 -22.33 -20.95 -10.55
N PRO A 39 -22.80 -19.70 -10.70
CA PRO A 39 -21.94 -18.55 -10.54
C PRO A 39 -21.46 -18.59 -9.08
N VAL A 40 -20.27 -19.10 -8.84
CA VAL A 40 -19.60 -18.91 -7.56
C VAL A 40 -19.38 -17.40 -7.43
N PRO A 41 -20.05 -16.74 -6.50
CA PRO A 41 -19.79 -15.33 -6.28
C PRO A 41 -18.30 -15.22 -5.90
N PHE A 42 -17.49 -14.68 -6.81
CA PHE A 42 -16.12 -14.32 -6.49
C PHE A 42 -16.19 -13.12 -5.55
N SER A 43 -16.37 -13.40 -4.28
CA SER A 43 -16.25 -12.37 -3.27
C SER A 43 -14.75 -12.20 -2.95
N VAL A 44 -14.18 -11.11 -3.43
CA VAL A 44 -12.88 -10.67 -2.91
C VAL A 44 -13.06 -10.47 -1.41
N PRO A 45 -12.30 -11.16 -0.56
CA PRO A 45 -12.42 -10.96 0.89
C PRO A 45 -12.22 -9.47 1.22
N PRO A 46 -13.00 -8.92 2.17
CA PRO A 46 -12.84 -7.54 2.57
C PRO A 46 -11.41 -7.30 3.08
N CYS A 47 -10.82 -6.18 2.70
CA CYS A 47 -9.53 -5.75 3.22
C CYS A 47 -9.75 -5.02 4.54
N ASP A 48 -9.91 -5.79 5.62
CA ASP A 48 -10.15 -5.25 6.95
C ASP A 48 -8.85 -4.75 7.61
N PRO A 49 -8.95 -3.76 8.49
CA PRO A 49 -7.82 -3.35 9.30
C PRO A 49 -7.30 -4.49 10.18
N MET A 50 -5.99 -4.57 10.33
CA MET A 50 -5.33 -5.51 11.22
C MET A 50 -5.77 -5.27 12.68
N PRO A 51 -5.94 -6.33 13.50
CA PRO A 51 -6.23 -6.18 14.91
C PRO A 51 -5.18 -5.32 15.63
N ALA A 52 -5.63 -4.40 16.49
CA ALA A 52 -4.76 -3.43 17.15
C ALA A 52 -3.60 -4.10 17.91
N ALA A 53 -3.87 -5.19 18.64
CA ALA A 53 -2.82 -5.89 19.41
C ALA A 53 -1.72 -6.51 18.53
N GLU A 54 -2.07 -6.99 17.32
CA GLU A 54 -1.11 -7.53 16.36
C GLU A 54 -0.29 -6.40 15.73
N LEU A 55 -0.95 -5.30 15.37
CA LEU A 55 -0.29 -4.11 14.85
C LEU A 55 0.67 -3.52 15.89
N ASP A 56 0.25 -3.46 17.16
CA ASP A 56 1.05 -2.93 18.26
C ASP A 56 2.37 -3.71 18.42
N LYS A 57 2.30 -5.03 18.41
CA LYS A 57 3.47 -5.89 18.49
C LYS A 57 4.42 -5.67 17.31
N LEU A 58 3.87 -5.65 16.10
CA LEU A 58 4.62 -5.45 14.86
C LEU A 58 5.35 -4.09 14.83
N VAL A 59 4.65 -3.04 15.23
CA VAL A 59 5.23 -1.69 15.30
C VAL A 59 6.34 -1.62 16.36
N LEU A 60 6.12 -2.22 17.55
CA LEU A 60 7.12 -2.26 18.62
C LEU A 60 8.40 -2.97 18.14
N GLU A 61 8.28 -4.13 17.51
CA GLU A 61 9.41 -4.89 16.98
C GLU A 61 10.21 -4.08 15.96
N SER A 62 9.53 -3.48 14.97
CA SER A 62 10.18 -2.67 13.94
C SER A 62 10.79 -1.39 14.49
N ALA A 63 10.13 -0.75 15.48
CA ALA A 63 10.63 0.43 16.16
C ALA A 63 11.95 0.16 16.90
N GLN A 64 12.03 -0.98 17.60
CA GLN A 64 13.24 -1.40 18.31
C GLN A 64 14.38 -1.75 17.36
N GLN A 65 14.11 -2.45 16.29
CA GLN A 65 15.11 -2.86 15.30
C GLN A 65 15.75 -1.65 14.59
N GLU A 66 14.94 -0.69 14.17
CA GLU A 66 15.39 0.43 13.35
C GLU A 66 15.65 1.71 14.16
N GLY A 67 15.30 1.74 15.44
CA GLY A 67 15.44 2.93 16.29
C GLY A 67 14.56 4.10 15.82
N VAL A 68 13.36 3.79 15.32
CA VAL A 68 12.33 4.76 14.91
C VAL A 68 11.24 4.78 15.99
N LYS A 69 10.67 5.95 16.26
CA LYS A 69 9.59 6.08 17.24
C LYS A 69 8.33 5.34 16.80
N GLU A 70 7.73 4.56 17.71
CA GLU A 70 6.50 3.82 17.45
C GLU A 70 5.36 4.71 16.94
N ASP A 71 5.15 5.86 17.59
CA ASP A 71 4.09 6.79 17.21
C ASP A 71 4.23 7.28 15.76
N LEU A 72 5.48 7.45 15.30
CA LEU A 72 5.73 7.85 13.92
C LEU A 72 5.41 6.74 12.94
N ILE A 73 5.81 5.49 13.24
CA ILE A 73 5.47 4.32 12.40
C ILE A 73 3.95 4.15 12.35
N ARG A 74 3.26 4.23 13.50
CA ARG A 74 1.79 4.16 13.57
C ARG A 74 1.12 5.25 12.75
N GLY A 75 1.63 6.48 12.83
CA GLY A 75 1.12 7.61 12.08
C GLY A 75 1.20 7.38 10.57
N VAL A 76 2.33 6.84 10.09
CA VAL A 76 2.53 6.47 8.69
C VAL A 76 1.55 5.36 8.28
N ILE A 77 1.49 4.24 9.02
CA ILE A 77 0.57 3.13 8.71
C ILE A 77 -0.89 3.60 8.65
N ALA A 78 -1.30 4.43 9.62
CA ALA A 78 -2.67 4.96 9.65
C ALA A 78 -2.99 5.82 8.43
N GLN A 79 -2.03 6.63 7.97
CA GLN A 79 -2.22 7.52 6.83
C GLN A 79 -2.15 6.78 5.50
N GLU A 80 -1.29 5.75 5.38
CA GLU A 80 -1.08 5.00 4.15
C GLU A 80 -2.20 4.00 3.84
N SER A 81 -2.57 3.19 4.81
CA SER A 81 -3.50 2.08 4.59
C SER A 81 -4.70 2.05 5.54
N GLY A 82 -4.68 2.84 6.61
CA GLY A 82 -5.63 2.66 7.71
C GLY A 82 -5.48 1.28 8.36
N ALA A 83 -4.26 0.80 8.49
CA ALA A 83 -3.88 -0.52 9.00
C ALA A 83 -4.41 -1.72 8.18
N ARG A 84 -4.63 -1.56 6.88
CA ARG A 84 -5.10 -2.63 5.99
C ARG A 84 -3.93 -3.29 5.26
N PRO A 85 -3.58 -4.55 5.57
CA PRO A 85 -2.40 -5.21 4.99
C PRO A 85 -2.56 -5.50 3.48
N CYS A 86 -3.77 -5.66 3.00
CA CYS A 86 -4.10 -5.92 1.59
C CYS A 86 -4.36 -4.65 0.76
N ALA A 87 -4.06 -3.47 1.31
CA ALA A 87 -4.30 -2.21 0.60
C ALA A 87 -3.42 -2.08 -0.64
N VAL A 88 -4.03 -1.62 -1.75
CA VAL A 88 -3.33 -1.28 -2.99
C VAL A 88 -3.80 0.08 -3.46
N SER A 89 -2.86 1.02 -3.67
CA SER A 89 -3.19 2.32 -4.21
C SER A 89 -3.37 2.27 -5.74
N TRP A 90 -3.96 3.30 -6.31
CA TRP A 90 -4.07 3.43 -7.77
C TRP A 90 -2.71 3.59 -8.48
N LYS A 91 -1.66 3.98 -7.76
CA LYS A 91 -0.28 4.07 -8.24
C LYS A 91 0.48 2.75 -8.10
N GLY A 92 -0.12 1.74 -7.49
CA GLY A 92 0.48 0.42 -7.27
C GLY A 92 1.28 0.29 -5.97
N ALA A 93 1.16 1.23 -5.03
CA ALA A 93 1.72 1.08 -3.69
C ALA A 93 0.94 0.01 -2.90
N GLN A 94 1.63 -0.80 -2.07
CA GLN A 94 1.11 -2.04 -1.52
C GLN A 94 1.32 -2.17 -0.01
N GLY A 95 0.35 -2.76 0.68
CA GLY A 95 0.44 -3.17 2.07
C GLY A 95 0.26 -2.05 3.09
N LEU A 96 0.62 -2.34 4.34
CA LEU A 96 0.41 -1.47 5.50
C LEU A 96 1.06 -0.09 5.37
N MET A 97 2.29 -0.04 4.88
CA MET A 97 3.08 1.19 4.70
C MET A 97 3.17 1.64 3.23
N GLN A 98 2.33 1.07 2.34
CA GLN A 98 2.19 1.46 0.93
C GLN A 98 3.52 1.55 0.18
N LEU A 99 4.27 0.45 0.19
CA LEU A 99 5.54 0.39 -0.52
C LEU A 99 5.31 0.31 -2.03
N MET A 100 6.03 1.13 -2.77
CA MET A 100 6.10 0.99 -4.23
C MET A 100 6.88 -0.28 -4.59
N PRO A 101 6.57 -0.95 -5.72
CA PRO A 101 7.27 -2.18 -6.13
C PRO A 101 8.80 -2.05 -6.15
N ALA A 102 9.33 -0.93 -6.64
CA ALA A 102 10.75 -0.66 -6.64
C ALA A 102 11.36 -0.58 -5.23
N THR A 103 10.59 -0.02 -4.27
CA THR A 103 11.01 0.04 -2.86
C THR A 103 10.98 -1.36 -2.23
N SER A 104 9.94 -2.15 -2.52
CA SER A 104 9.87 -3.54 -2.07
C SER A 104 11.06 -4.36 -2.58
N GLU A 105 11.42 -4.21 -3.84
CA GLU A 105 12.59 -4.86 -4.42
C GLU A 105 13.90 -4.40 -3.76
N GLN A 106 14.08 -3.10 -3.55
CA GLN A 106 15.25 -2.52 -2.89
C GLN A 106 15.50 -3.10 -1.49
N PHE A 107 14.43 -3.34 -0.72
CA PHE A 107 14.52 -3.90 0.63
C PHE A 107 14.33 -5.42 0.69
N GLY A 108 14.25 -6.11 -0.45
CA GLY A 108 14.16 -7.56 -0.53
C GLY A 108 12.82 -8.12 -0.03
N VAL A 109 11.75 -7.34 -0.09
CA VAL A 109 10.39 -7.77 0.27
C VAL A 109 9.89 -8.77 -0.77
N LYS A 110 9.57 -9.98 -0.34
CA LYS A 110 9.07 -11.06 -1.21
C LYS A 110 7.54 -11.00 -1.36
N ASP A 111 6.86 -10.69 -0.28
CA ASP A 111 5.42 -10.49 -0.25
C ASP A 111 5.10 -9.12 0.38
N PRO A 112 4.72 -8.12 -0.43
CA PRO A 112 4.39 -6.79 0.08
C PRO A 112 3.08 -6.75 0.88
N PHE A 113 2.30 -7.82 0.90
CA PHE A 113 1.08 -7.96 1.71
C PHE A 113 1.34 -8.69 3.03
N ASP A 114 2.52 -9.29 3.20
CA ASP A 114 2.95 -9.79 4.50
C ASP A 114 3.21 -8.62 5.45
N PRO A 115 2.49 -8.52 6.59
CA PRO A 115 2.58 -7.38 7.49
C PRO A 115 4.00 -7.14 8.03
N HIS A 116 4.75 -8.21 8.35
CA HIS A 116 6.10 -8.10 8.90
C HIS A 116 7.07 -7.55 7.88
N GLN A 117 7.11 -8.13 6.67
CA GLN A 117 8.01 -7.67 5.62
C GLN A 117 7.72 -6.22 5.22
N ASN A 118 6.43 -5.87 5.13
CA ASN A 118 6.01 -4.54 4.72
C ASN A 118 6.37 -3.47 5.76
N VAL A 119 6.08 -3.70 7.05
CA VAL A 119 6.37 -2.73 8.11
C VAL A 119 7.88 -2.64 8.36
N GLU A 120 8.61 -3.74 8.33
CA GLU A 120 10.08 -3.73 8.44
C GLU A 120 10.70 -2.87 7.33
N ALA A 121 10.35 -3.13 6.07
CA ALA A 121 10.90 -2.39 4.94
C ALA A 121 10.48 -0.90 4.94
N GLY A 122 9.21 -0.61 5.25
CA GLY A 122 8.72 0.75 5.37
C GLY A 122 9.39 1.54 6.51
N THR A 123 9.65 0.87 7.64
CA THR A 123 10.37 1.48 8.77
C THR A 123 11.83 1.73 8.42
N LYS A 124 12.50 0.81 7.70
CA LYS A 124 13.85 1.03 7.16
C LYS A 124 13.92 2.23 6.23
N LEU A 125 12.98 2.35 5.30
CA LEU A 125 12.88 3.52 4.43
C LEU A 125 12.71 4.80 5.27
N LEU A 126 11.78 4.80 6.23
CA LEU A 126 11.54 5.95 7.10
C LEU A 126 12.80 6.32 7.90
N LYS A 127 13.57 5.33 8.40
CA LYS A 127 14.85 5.55 9.07
C LYS A 127 15.88 6.18 8.15
N GLN A 128 16.00 5.71 6.91
CA GLN A 128 16.91 6.31 5.92
C GLN A 128 16.57 7.77 5.66
N LEU A 129 15.29 8.09 5.51
CA LEU A 129 14.81 9.45 5.30
C LEU A 129 15.08 10.34 6.53
N LEU A 130 14.80 9.86 7.74
CA LEU A 130 15.13 10.57 8.97
C LEU A 130 16.63 10.86 9.07
N THR A 131 17.47 9.89 8.72
CA THR A 131 18.94 10.07 8.74
C THR A 131 19.37 11.09 7.70
N LYS A 132 18.86 11.03 6.49
CA LYS A 132 19.13 11.95 5.38
C LYS A 132 18.79 13.40 5.75
N TYR A 133 17.66 13.60 6.40
CA TYR A 133 17.15 14.94 6.76
C TYR A 133 17.45 15.34 8.21
N ASN A 134 18.53 14.81 8.81
CA ASN A 134 18.99 15.20 10.17
C ASN A 134 17.90 15.06 11.25
N ASN A 135 17.05 14.04 11.17
CA ASN A 135 15.89 13.80 12.02
C ASN A 135 14.79 14.87 11.93
N ASP A 136 14.76 15.66 10.86
CA ASP A 136 13.60 16.50 10.56
C ASP A 136 12.43 15.61 10.09
N VAL A 137 11.47 15.44 10.99
CA VAL A 137 10.29 14.58 10.76
C VAL A 137 9.43 15.11 9.61
N SER A 138 9.34 16.45 9.45
CA SER A 138 8.53 17.04 8.38
C SER A 138 9.10 16.69 7.00
N LEU A 139 10.42 16.85 6.84
CA LEU A 139 11.10 16.52 5.58
C LEU A 139 11.10 15.03 5.30
N ALA A 140 11.32 14.19 6.34
CA ALA A 140 11.28 12.74 6.18
C ALA A 140 9.89 12.25 5.75
N LEU A 141 8.82 12.75 6.34
CA LEU A 141 7.43 12.42 5.96
C LEU A 141 7.09 12.94 4.56
N ALA A 142 7.52 14.15 4.23
CA ALA A 142 7.32 14.69 2.88
C ALA A 142 8.03 13.86 1.81
N ALA A 143 9.26 13.39 2.10
CA ALA A 143 10.02 12.54 1.21
C ALA A 143 9.43 11.13 1.10
N TYR A 144 8.87 10.60 2.18
CA TYR A 144 8.15 9.33 2.16
C TYR A 144 6.95 9.39 1.20
N ASN A 145 6.16 10.46 1.26
CA ASN A 145 4.96 10.64 0.44
C ASN A 145 5.25 11.10 -1.00
N ALA A 146 6.10 12.13 -1.17
CA ALA A 146 6.33 12.77 -2.47
C ALA A 146 7.62 12.32 -3.17
N GLY A 147 8.47 11.56 -2.48
CA GLY A 147 9.79 11.13 -2.94
C GLY A 147 10.90 12.14 -2.61
N GLU A 148 12.09 11.59 -2.33
CA GLU A 148 13.28 12.37 -1.95
C GLU A 148 13.66 13.44 -2.97
N ALA A 149 13.69 13.06 -4.26
CA ALA A 149 14.07 13.98 -5.33
C ALA A 149 13.20 15.24 -5.38
N ARG A 150 11.93 15.11 -4.98
CA ARG A 150 11.03 16.25 -4.94
C ARG A 150 11.33 17.17 -3.77
N VAL A 151 11.56 16.62 -2.57
CA VAL A 151 11.92 17.39 -1.38
C VAL A 151 13.26 18.10 -1.57
N ASP A 152 14.26 17.40 -2.15
CA ASP A 152 15.59 17.97 -2.42
C ASP A 152 15.50 19.13 -3.44
N LYS A 153 14.69 18.96 -4.49
CA LYS A 153 14.47 19.99 -5.52
C LYS A 153 13.79 21.24 -4.95
N ASP A 154 12.78 21.05 -4.11
CA ASP A 154 11.97 22.15 -3.56
C ASP A 154 12.67 22.80 -2.32
N GLY A 155 13.73 22.18 -1.80
CA GLY A 155 14.49 22.66 -0.64
C GLY A 155 13.69 22.63 0.67
N GLY A 156 12.62 21.80 0.75
CA GLY A 156 11.72 21.73 1.89
C GLY A 156 10.50 20.87 1.62
N VAL A 157 9.48 20.97 2.48
CA VAL A 157 8.19 20.31 2.24
C VAL A 157 7.55 20.87 0.96
N PRO A 158 7.30 20.04 -0.06
CA PRO A 158 6.73 20.49 -1.33
C PRO A 158 5.39 21.20 -1.14
N GLN A 159 5.14 22.22 -1.97
CA GLN A 159 3.85 22.93 -1.99
C GLN A 159 2.77 22.13 -2.73
N ILE A 160 2.68 20.84 -2.40
CA ILE A 160 1.69 19.89 -2.92
C ILE A 160 0.65 19.68 -1.81
N PRO A 161 -0.63 20.04 -2.01
CA PRO A 161 -1.65 19.93 -0.96
C PRO A 161 -1.73 18.54 -0.34
N GLU A 162 -1.61 17.47 -1.14
CA GLU A 162 -1.60 16.07 -0.66
C GLU A 162 -0.45 15.86 0.34
N THR A 163 0.77 16.27 -0.03
CA THR A 163 1.96 16.08 0.82
C THR A 163 1.92 16.94 2.08
N GLN A 164 1.46 18.19 1.98
CA GLN A 164 1.29 19.06 3.14
C GLN A 164 0.28 18.50 4.13
N ASN A 165 -0.86 18.02 3.64
CA ASN A 165 -1.88 17.38 4.47
C ASN A 165 -1.34 16.10 5.12
N TYR A 166 -0.61 15.26 4.37
CA TYR A 166 0.02 14.06 4.88
C TYR A 166 0.95 14.35 6.07
N VAL A 167 1.86 15.32 5.93
CA VAL A 167 2.78 15.73 6.97
C VAL A 167 2.02 16.26 8.19
N ASN A 168 1.07 17.16 7.99
CA ASN A 168 0.31 17.79 9.06
C ASN A 168 -0.53 16.77 9.85
N GLU A 169 -1.21 15.87 9.16
CA GLU A 169 -2.05 14.82 9.78
C GLU A 169 -1.24 13.89 10.66
N ILE A 170 -0.06 13.46 10.21
CA ILE A 170 0.80 12.60 11.02
C ILE A 170 1.36 13.38 12.22
N GLN A 171 1.90 14.58 11.99
CA GLN A 171 2.49 15.37 13.06
C GLN A 171 1.50 15.78 14.14
N SER A 172 0.25 16.04 13.76
CA SER A 172 -0.81 16.40 14.73
C SER A 172 -1.10 15.29 15.74
N LYS A 173 -0.80 14.04 15.38
CA LYS A 173 -1.03 12.84 16.21
C LYS A 173 0.21 12.45 17.03
N LEU A 174 1.37 13.04 16.75
CA LEU A 174 2.57 12.76 17.53
C LEU A 174 2.53 13.44 18.91
N PRO A 175 3.11 12.80 19.96
CA PRO A 175 3.21 13.42 21.28
C PRO A 175 3.94 14.76 21.19
N LYS A 176 3.34 15.79 21.74
CA LYS A 176 4.03 17.10 21.87
C LYS A 176 5.19 16.95 22.86
N LYS A 177 6.37 17.40 22.46
CA LYS A 177 7.53 17.45 23.35
C LYS A 177 7.33 18.44 24.46
#